data_da190f609c04574958dfd3ad2e7a9b8f
#
_entry.id   da190f609c04574958dfd3ad2e7a9b8f
#
_cell.length_a   1.000
_cell.length_b   1.000
_cell.length_c   1.000
_cell.angle_alpha   90.00
_cell.angle_beta   90.00
_cell.angle_gamma   90.00
#
_symmetry.space_group_name_H-M   'P 1'
#
loop_
_entity.id
_entity.type
_entity.pdbx_description
1 polymer ?
#
loop_
_entity_poly.entity_id
_entity_poly.type
_entity_poly.pdbx_seq_one_letter_code
_entity_poly.pdbx_strand_id
1 'polypeptide(L)'
;MPVSVIKKDGGRELFDKQKLFTGISRACEKTNFSREAIINFVDGIESQIVQDSNKDIKSSQIGELILKNLRKENEVAYIRFASVYRKFNGVKDFISTLESLKGSSKNQLASIS
;
A
#
# COMPACT_ATOMS: atom_id res chain seq x y z
N MET A 1 16.83 5.44 13.86
CA MET A 1 16.67 6.89 13.67
C MET A 1 15.21 7.20 13.37
N PRO A 2 14.60 8.17 14.03
CA PRO A 2 13.22 8.52 13.71
C PRO A 2 13.12 9.13 12.32
N VAL A 3 12.10 8.71 11.59
CA VAL A 3 11.80 9.22 10.27
C VAL A 3 10.60 10.16 10.37
N SER A 4 10.70 11.33 9.77
CA SER A 4 9.62 12.29 9.69
C SER A 4 8.80 12.09 8.43
N VAL A 5 7.49 12.11 8.58
CA VAL A 5 6.56 12.00 7.45
C VAL A 5 6.07 13.40 7.11
N ILE A 6 6.25 13.79 5.85
CA ILE A 6 5.79 15.08 5.35
C ILE A 6 4.39 14.88 4.74
N LYS A 7 3.40 15.54 5.34
CA LYS A 7 2.01 15.45 4.89
C LYS A 7 1.77 16.33 3.67
N LYS A 8 0.63 16.12 3.00
CA LYS A 8 0.24 16.91 1.83
C LYS A 8 0.18 18.43 2.11
N ASP A 9 -0.22 18.80 3.32
CA ASP A 9 -0.32 20.21 3.72
C ASP A 9 1.03 20.81 4.13
N GLY A 10 2.12 20.04 4.05
CA GLY A 10 3.44 20.47 4.47
C GLY A 10 3.76 20.22 5.94
N GLY A 11 2.76 19.77 6.70
CA GLY A 11 2.98 19.42 8.11
C GLY A 11 3.87 18.19 8.26
N ARG A 12 4.50 18.08 9.42
CA ARG A 12 5.40 16.94 9.71
C ARG A 12 4.90 16.18 10.91
N GLU A 13 5.03 14.86 10.85
CA GLU A 13 4.81 13.99 12.01
C GLU A 13 5.83 12.86 11.98
N LEU A 14 6.09 12.27 13.13
CA LEU A 14 6.98 11.12 13.20
C LEU A 14 6.30 9.91 12.55
N PHE A 15 7.09 9.10 11.86
CA PHE A 15 6.60 7.83 11.34
C PHE A 15 6.09 6.97 12.51
N ASP A 16 4.88 6.46 12.37
CA ASP A 16 4.20 5.68 13.40
C ASP A 16 3.76 4.34 12.80
N LYS A 17 4.45 3.28 13.17
CA LYS A 17 4.18 1.93 12.69
C LYS A 17 2.76 1.48 13.05
N GLN A 18 2.25 1.88 14.21
CA GLN A 18 0.91 1.52 14.65
C GLN A 18 -0.17 2.15 13.75
N LYS A 19 0.04 3.40 13.33
CA LYS A 19 -0.86 4.05 12.38
C LYS A 19 -0.87 3.32 11.05
N LEU A 20 0.31 2.91 10.58
CA LEU A 20 0.44 2.16 9.34
C LEU A 20 -0.31 0.84 9.44
N PHE A 21 -0.08 0.09 10.52
CA PHE A 21 -0.77 -1.17 10.75
C PHE A 21 -2.29 -0.99 10.78
N THR A 22 -2.77 0.00 11.51
CA THR A 22 -4.22 0.28 11.63
C THR A 22 -4.82 0.64 10.26
N GLY A 23 -4.15 1.49 9.50
CA GLY A 23 -4.64 1.89 8.18
C GLY A 23 -4.73 0.72 7.21
N ILE A 24 -3.71 -0.12 7.16
CA ILE A 24 -3.71 -1.30 6.29
C ILE A 24 -4.74 -2.32 6.75
N SER A 25 -4.84 -2.55 8.06
CA SER A 25 -5.83 -3.48 8.62
C SER A 25 -7.26 -3.08 8.28
N ARG A 26 -7.57 -1.80 8.39
CA ARG A 26 -8.91 -1.28 8.04
C ARG A 26 -9.21 -1.45 6.55
N ALA A 27 -8.24 -1.13 5.72
CA ALA A 27 -8.41 -1.27 4.27
C ALA A 27 -8.57 -2.72 3.85
N CYS A 28 -7.98 -3.65 4.60
CA CYS A 28 -7.99 -5.07 4.28
C CYS A 28 -9.04 -5.88 5.03
N GLU A 29 -9.96 -5.21 5.75
CA GLU A 29 -11.06 -5.90 6.43
C GLU A 29 -11.86 -6.74 5.44
N LYS A 30 -12.28 -7.93 5.90
CA LYS A 30 -13.07 -8.89 5.10
C LYS A 30 -12.38 -9.39 3.84
N THR A 31 -11.06 -9.27 3.80
CA THR A 31 -10.25 -9.94 2.77
C THR A 31 -9.61 -11.18 3.38
N ASN A 32 -9.00 -12.00 2.55
CA ASN A 32 -8.24 -13.16 3.04
C ASN A 32 -6.80 -12.78 3.47
N PHE A 33 -6.50 -11.52 3.57
CA PHE A 33 -5.20 -11.04 4.06
C PHE A 33 -5.22 -11.13 5.58
N SER A 34 -4.56 -12.14 6.14
CA SER A 34 -4.62 -12.45 7.56
C SER A 34 -3.91 -11.41 8.40
N ARG A 35 -4.25 -11.36 9.70
CA ARG A 35 -3.57 -10.47 10.64
C ARG A 35 -2.06 -10.71 10.64
N GLU A 36 -1.63 -11.96 10.65
CA GLU A 36 -0.21 -12.31 10.62
C GLU A 36 0.47 -11.82 9.34
N ALA A 37 -0.19 -12.01 8.19
CA ALA A 37 0.32 -11.52 6.92
C ALA A 37 0.44 -10.00 6.92
N ILE A 38 -0.52 -9.29 7.51
CA ILE A 38 -0.49 -7.85 7.64
C ILE A 38 0.68 -7.40 8.52
N ILE A 39 0.90 -8.08 9.65
CA ILE A 39 2.04 -7.78 10.55
C ILE A 39 3.36 -7.89 9.78
N ASN A 40 3.55 -8.99 9.07
CA ASN A 40 4.75 -9.22 8.29
C ASN A 40 4.91 -8.19 7.17
N PHE A 41 3.80 -7.85 6.52
CA PHE A 41 3.79 -6.83 5.47
C PHE A 41 4.21 -5.46 6.02
N VAL A 42 3.66 -5.05 7.14
CA VAL A 42 3.96 -3.77 7.79
C VAL A 42 5.43 -3.73 8.21
N ASP A 43 5.97 -4.83 8.76
CA ASP A 43 7.38 -4.92 9.11
C ASP A 43 8.27 -4.70 7.89
N GLY A 44 7.91 -5.28 6.76
CA GLY A 44 8.65 -5.10 5.51
C GLY A 44 8.62 -3.67 5.01
N ILE A 45 7.46 -3.02 5.08
CA ILE A 45 7.32 -1.63 4.67
C ILE A 45 8.15 -0.72 5.59
N GLU A 46 8.09 -0.94 6.89
CA GLU A 46 8.90 -0.17 7.85
C GLU A 46 10.39 -0.28 7.52
N SER A 47 10.86 -1.50 7.27
CA SER A 47 12.26 -1.73 6.93
C SER A 47 12.67 -0.96 5.67
N GLN A 48 11.83 -0.95 4.65
CA GLN A 48 12.11 -0.20 3.43
C GLN A 48 12.15 1.31 3.68
N ILE A 49 11.22 1.83 4.48
CA ILE A 49 11.18 3.24 4.82
C ILE A 49 12.47 3.64 5.54
N VAL A 50 12.91 2.85 6.51
CA VAL A 50 14.12 3.13 7.29
C VAL A 50 15.37 3.07 6.41
N GLN A 51 15.44 2.12 5.48
CA GLN A 51 16.58 1.97 4.59
C GLN A 51 16.67 3.07 3.54
N ASP A 52 15.53 3.41 2.93
CA ASP A 52 15.49 4.26 1.75
C ASP A 52 15.38 5.74 2.08
N SER A 53 14.85 6.09 3.24
CA SER A 53 14.69 7.50 3.61
C SER A 53 15.77 7.91 4.59
N ASN A 54 16.43 9.04 4.31
CA ASN A 54 17.43 9.58 5.22
C ASN A 54 16.81 10.04 6.53
N LYS A 55 15.93 11.03 6.47
CA LYS A 55 15.26 11.60 7.64
C LYS A 55 13.81 11.90 7.38
N ASP A 56 13.47 12.14 6.13
CA ASP A 56 12.15 12.59 5.72
C ASP A 56 11.61 11.71 4.59
N ILE A 57 10.33 11.43 4.64
CA ILE A 57 9.62 10.75 3.56
C ILE A 57 8.24 11.40 3.41
N LYS A 58 7.81 11.58 2.19
CA LYS A 58 6.46 12.12 1.92
C LYS A 58 5.41 11.04 2.17
N SER A 59 4.27 11.43 2.71
CA SER A 59 3.15 10.50 2.91
C SER A 59 2.74 9.84 1.59
N SER A 60 2.81 10.57 0.47
CA SER A 60 2.53 10.02 -0.85
C SER A 60 3.52 8.92 -1.25
N GLN A 61 4.77 9.04 -0.86
CA GLN A 61 5.78 8.00 -1.12
C GLN A 61 5.50 6.74 -0.32
N ILE A 62 5.06 6.89 0.92
CA ILE A 62 4.66 5.74 1.74
C ILE A 62 3.46 5.03 1.09
N GLY A 63 2.45 5.79 0.68
CA GLY A 63 1.27 5.23 0.02
C GLY A 63 1.61 4.47 -1.25
N GLU A 64 2.48 5.01 -2.09
CA GLU A 64 2.92 4.34 -3.31
C GLU A 64 3.73 3.08 -3.01
N LEU A 65 4.55 3.11 -1.97
CA LEU A 65 5.32 1.95 -1.53
C LEU A 65 4.39 0.82 -1.08
N ILE A 66 3.36 1.18 -0.30
CA ILE A 66 2.35 0.21 0.14
C ILE A 66 1.65 -0.40 -1.06
N LEU A 67 1.18 0.42 -1.99
CA LEU A 67 0.45 -0.04 -3.17
C LEU A 67 1.30 -0.98 -4.02
N LYS A 68 2.54 -0.62 -4.27
CA LYS A 68 3.46 -1.44 -5.06
C LYS A 68 3.63 -2.83 -4.47
N ASN A 69 3.85 -2.90 -3.16
CA ASN A 69 4.09 -4.18 -2.48
C ASN A 69 2.81 -4.97 -2.24
N LEU A 70 1.72 -4.28 -1.91
CA LEU A 70 0.44 -4.92 -1.67
C LEU A 70 -0.11 -5.61 -2.92
N ARG A 71 0.12 -5.02 -4.07
CA ARG A 71 -0.27 -5.60 -5.36
C ARG A 71 0.31 -6.99 -5.56
N LYS A 72 1.53 -7.22 -5.09
CA LYS A 72 2.22 -8.51 -5.19
C LYS A 72 1.69 -9.52 -4.18
N GLU A 73 1.24 -9.04 -3.02
CA GLU A 73 0.85 -9.90 -1.92
C GLU A 73 -0.61 -10.35 -2.00
N ASN A 74 -1.52 -9.43 -2.34
CA ASN A 74 -2.95 -9.72 -2.31
C ASN A 74 -3.70 -8.71 -3.16
N GLU A 75 -4.25 -9.16 -4.28
CA GLU A 75 -4.94 -8.29 -5.23
C GLU A 75 -6.18 -7.61 -4.63
N VAL A 76 -6.96 -8.33 -3.84
CA VAL A 76 -8.18 -7.78 -3.22
C VAL A 76 -7.82 -6.69 -2.23
N ALA A 77 -6.82 -6.95 -1.38
CA ALA A 77 -6.34 -5.95 -0.43
C ALA A 77 -5.78 -4.72 -1.17
N TYR A 78 -5.06 -4.95 -2.26
CA TYR A 78 -4.55 -3.85 -3.08
C TYR A 78 -5.68 -2.96 -3.60
N ILE A 79 -6.73 -3.55 -4.19
CA ILE A 79 -7.86 -2.79 -4.72
C ILE A 79 -8.55 -2.00 -3.61
N ARG A 80 -8.75 -2.60 -2.47
CA ARG A 80 -9.41 -1.93 -1.35
C ARG A 80 -8.58 -0.77 -0.81
N PHE A 81 -7.28 -0.99 -0.63
CA PHE A 81 -6.39 0.07 -0.18
C PHE A 81 -6.32 1.19 -1.22
N ALA A 82 -6.19 0.85 -2.50
CA ALA A 82 -6.14 1.83 -3.58
C ALA A 82 -7.42 2.67 -3.64
N SER A 83 -8.59 2.07 -3.41
CA SER A 83 -9.86 2.79 -3.47
C SER A 83 -9.95 3.85 -2.36
N VAL A 84 -9.38 3.58 -1.18
CA VAL A 84 -9.35 4.53 -0.09
C VAL A 84 -8.26 5.59 -0.32
N TYR A 85 -7.06 5.14 -0.67
CA TYR A 85 -5.90 6.01 -0.80
C TYR A 85 -6.00 6.97 -1.99
N ARG A 86 -6.38 6.47 -3.16
CA ARG A 86 -6.43 7.26 -4.39
C ARG A 86 -7.73 8.02 -4.57
N LYS A 87 -8.76 7.70 -3.81
CA LYS A 87 -10.08 8.33 -3.93
C LYS A 87 -10.52 8.37 -5.38
N PHE A 88 -10.86 7.20 -5.94
CA PHE A 88 -11.25 7.07 -7.34
C PHE A 88 -12.28 8.15 -7.74
N ASN A 89 -12.01 8.82 -8.85
CA ASN A 89 -12.91 9.82 -9.43
C ASN A 89 -13.90 9.15 -10.40
N GLY A 90 -14.70 8.22 -9.85
CA GLY A 90 -15.72 7.55 -10.63
C GLY A 90 -15.27 6.22 -11.23
N VAL A 91 -16.12 5.70 -12.09
CA VAL A 91 -15.99 4.35 -12.64
C VAL A 91 -14.74 4.18 -13.51
N LYS A 92 -14.35 5.22 -14.23
CA LYS A 92 -13.18 5.17 -15.12
C LYS A 92 -11.91 4.83 -14.36
N ASP A 93 -11.67 5.48 -13.22
CA ASP A 93 -10.48 5.22 -12.40
C ASP A 93 -10.50 3.81 -11.85
N PHE A 94 -11.66 3.34 -11.42
CA PHE A 94 -11.83 1.99 -10.91
C PHE A 94 -11.53 0.96 -12.01
N ILE A 95 -12.08 1.14 -13.19
CA ILE A 95 -11.84 0.24 -14.33
C ILE A 95 -10.37 0.25 -14.72
N SER A 96 -9.74 1.41 -14.77
CA SER A 96 -8.33 1.54 -15.12
C SER A 96 -7.45 0.74 -14.16
N THR A 97 -7.74 0.79 -12.85
CA THR A 97 -7.00 0.03 -11.85
C THR A 97 -7.21 -1.47 -12.04
N LEU A 98 -8.44 -1.90 -12.32
CA LEU A 98 -8.74 -3.31 -12.57
C LEU A 98 -8.03 -3.83 -13.81
N GLU A 99 -7.99 -3.05 -14.88
CA GLU A 99 -7.30 -3.44 -16.11
C GLU A 99 -5.82 -3.61 -15.89
N SER A 100 -5.21 -2.75 -15.08
CA SER A 100 -3.81 -2.85 -14.70
C SER A 100 -3.51 -4.17 -13.99
N LEU A 101 -4.38 -4.58 -13.07
CA LEU A 101 -4.26 -5.86 -12.37
C LEU A 101 -4.50 -7.04 -13.30
N LYS A 102 -5.50 -6.94 -14.15
CA LYS A 102 -5.86 -7.98 -15.11
C LYS A 102 -4.70 -8.28 -16.04
N GLY A 103 -3.99 -7.24 -16.50
CA GLY A 103 -2.78 -7.41 -17.30
C GLY A 103 -1.70 -8.19 -16.56
N SER A 104 -1.48 -7.87 -15.29
CA SER A 104 -0.50 -8.60 -14.45
C SER A 104 -0.92 -10.04 -14.22
N SER A 105 -2.20 -10.28 -13.92
CA SER A 105 -2.72 -11.62 -13.72
C SER A 105 -2.61 -12.46 -14.98
N LYS A 106 -2.89 -11.87 -16.13
CA LYS A 106 -2.75 -12.54 -17.42
C LYS A 106 -1.32 -12.99 -17.66
N ASN A 107 -0.35 -12.16 -17.32
CA ASN A 107 1.06 -12.51 -17.44
C ASN A 107 1.45 -13.65 -16.51
N GLN A 108 0.94 -13.65 -15.30
CA GLN A 108 1.17 -14.73 -14.33
C GLN A 108 0.58 -16.04 -14.82
N LEU A 109 -0.63 -16.01 -15.33
CA LEU A 109 -1.28 -17.20 -15.88
C LEU A 109 -0.51 -17.77 -17.08
N ALA A 110 -0.01 -16.89 -17.93
CA ALA A 110 0.79 -17.31 -19.08
C ALA A 110 2.09 -17.99 -18.62
N SER A 111 2.69 -17.54 -17.53
CA SER A 111 3.92 -18.13 -17.02
C SER A 111 3.69 -19.47 -16.32
N ILE A 112 2.48 -19.74 -15.84
CA ILE A 112 2.11 -21.00 -15.20
C ILE A 112 1.74 -22.06 -16.23
N SER A 113 1.12 -21.64 -17.29
CA SER A 113 0.72 -22.56 -18.34
C SER A 113 1.85 -22.86 -19.32
#